data_fa0007fbb7f02c9b9b20a709fbfa505c
#
_entry.id   fa0007fbb7f02c9b9b20a709fbfa505c
#
_cell.length_a   1.000
_cell.length_b   1.000
_cell.length_c   1.000
_cell.angle_alpha   90.00
_cell.angle_beta   90.00
_cell.angle_gamma   90.00
#
_symmetry.space_group_name_H-M   'P 1'
#
loop_
_entity.id
_entity.type
_entity.pdbx_description
1 polymer ?
#
loop_
_entity_poly.entity_id
_entity_poly.type
_entity_poly.pdbx_seq_one_letter_code
_entity_poly.pdbx_strand_id
1 'polypeptide(L)'
;PILEDDYEIPWPSLSVDPLNLSKLLEKFGFDKSSKSIAICPGAEFGPSKRWPTKYYAEVVKHYLLEDWQVLILGSKKDLPVAREIEDQVSTKDKSFLFNFTGKTSLEDSVDILSTCDLVLTNDSGLMHIAAAVNVKLLALYGPTSPKFTPPLSKKARIIQKTEGFEKTRKGKLVDGYHYGLEMIQPEEVLESLSCHMNDVL
;
A
#
# COMPACT_ATOMS: atom_id res chain seq x y z
N PRO A 1 -20.74 -21.78 -28.04
CA PRO A 1 -21.61 -22.01 -26.90
C PRO A 1 -21.16 -21.04 -25.82
N ILE A 2 -22.01 -20.06 -25.53
CA ILE A 2 -21.86 -19.15 -24.40
C ILE A 2 -22.23 -20.00 -23.19
N LEU A 3 -21.29 -20.18 -22.28
CA LEU A 3 -21.59 -20.76 -20.98
C LEU A 3 -22.44 -19.73 -20.24
N GLU A 4 -23.74 -19.89 -20.25
CA GLU A 4 -24.69 -19.24 -19.36
C GLU A 4 -24.67 -20.00 -18.02
N ASP A 5 -23.57 -19.93 -17.31
CA ASP A 5 -23.55 -20.25 -15.88
C ASP A 5 -23.11 -19.00 -15.15
N ASP A 6 -23.89 -18.55 -14.20
CA ASP A 6 -23.55 -17.54 -13.18
C ASP A 6 -22.38 -18.05 -12.32
N TYR A 7 -21.22 -18.22 -12.95
CA TYR A 7 -20.01 -18.65 -12.26
C TYR A 7 -19.41 -17.43 -11.58
N GLU A 8 -19.75 -17.22 -10.32
CA GLU A 8 -19.05 -16.24 -9.48
C GLU A 8 -17.59 -16.68 -9.33
N ILE A 9 -16.69 -15.99 -10.01
CA ILE A 9 -15.25 -16.19 -9.81
C ILE A 9 -14.93 -15.82 -8.35
N PRO A 10 -14.45 -16.77 -7.52
CA PRO A 10 -14.14 -16.47 -6.14
C PRO A 10 -13.01 -15.44 -6.08
N TRP A 11 -13.11 -14.51 -5.15
CA TRP A 11 -12.08 -13.51 -4.93
C TRP A 11 -10.79 -14.18 -4.45
N PRO A 12 -9.61 -13.72 -4.88
CA PRO A 12 -8.33 -14.25 -4.42
C PRO A 12 -8.24 -14.20 -2.90
N SER A 13 -7.78 -15.27 -2.29
CA SER A 13 -7.54 -15.34 -0.84
C SER A 13 -6.18 -15.95 -0.56
N LEU A 14 -5.44 -15.37 0.39
CA LEU A 14 -4.17 -15.88 0.88
C LEU A 14 -4.30 -16.21 2.36
N SER A 15 -3.72 -17.35 2.74
CA SER A 15 -3.68 -17.82 4.13
C SER A 15 -2.46 -17.26 4.85
N VAL A 16 -2.63 -16.91 6.10
CA VAL A 16 -1.58 -16.45 7.01
C VAL A 16 -0.92 -17.66 7.65
N ASP A 17 0.41 -17.64 7.79
CA ASP A 17 1.15 -18.61 8.59
C ASP A 17 1.38 -18.06 10.02
N PRO A 18 0.63 -18.54 11.04
CA PRO A 18 0.77 -18.03 12.40
C PRO A 18 2.16 -18.26 13.01
N LEU A 19 2.87 -19.30 12.58
CA LEU A 19 4.22 -19.61 13.08
C LEU A 19 5.24 -18.64 12.48
N ASN A 20 5.12 -18.33 11.18
CA ASN A 20 5.95 -17.34 10.53
C ASN A 20 5.67 -15.94 11.09
N LEU A 21 4.41 -15.58 11.25
CA LEU A 21 4.02 -14.30 11.86
C LEU A 21 4.63 -14.13 13.26
N SER A 22 4.60 -15.16 14.10
CA SER A 22 5.21 -15.10 15.45
C SER A 22 6.70 -14.80 15.39
N LYS A 23 7.43 -15.43 14.45
CA LYS A 23 8.86 -15.14 14.23
C LYS A 23 9.11 -13.71 13.73
N LEU A 24 8.23 -13.19 12.89
CA LEU A 24 8.34 -11.83 12.38
C LEU A 24 8.11 -10.79 13.48
N LEU A 25 7.12 -11.02 14.35
CA LEU A 25 6.86 -10.16 15.51
C LEU A 25 8.07 -10.12 16.46
N GLU A 26 8.65 -11.28 16.77
CA GLU A 26 9.86 -11.36 17.60
C GLU A 26 11.07 -10.69 16.93
N LYS A 27 11.28 -10.96 15.64
CA LYS A 27 12.44 -10.45 14.88
C LYS A 27 12.44 -8.94 14.71
N PHE A 28 11.28 -8.34 14.47
CA PHE A 28 11.15 -6.94 14.10
C PHE A 28 10.60 -6.05 15.21
N GLY A 29 9.98 -6.62 16.24
CA GLY A 29 9.51 -5.90 17.43
C GLY A 29 8.26 -5.03 17.21
N PHE A 30 7.50 -5.25 16.13
CA PHE A 30 6.21 -4.59 15.96
C PHE A 30 5.10 -5.36 16.70
N ASP A 31 4.05 -4.67 17.08
CA ASP A 31 2.95 -5.23 17.87
C ASP A 31 1.66 -5.33 17.05
N LYS A 32 1.19 -6.55 16.81
CA LYS A 32 -0.04 -6.81 16.06
C LYS A 32 -1.34 -6.36 16.76
N SER A 33 -1.28 -6.02 18.05
CA SER A 33 -2.43 -5.53 18.81
C SER A 33 -2.58 -4.01 18.76
N SER A 34 -1.55 -3.32 18.34
CA SER A 34 -1.54 -1.86 18.15
C SER A 34 -2.09 -1.51 16.77
N LYS A 35 -2.80 -0.37 16.68
CA LYS A 35 -3.25 0.15 15.40
C LYS A 35 -2.08 0.31 14.43
N SER A 36 -2.26 -0.13 13.20
CA SER A 36 -1.17 -0.09 12.22
C SER A 36 -1.62 0.17 10.80
N ILE A 37 -0.79 0.91 10.08
CA ILE A 37 -0.93 1.13 8.65
C ILE A 37 0.31 0.64 7.91
N ALA A 38 0.09 -0.15 6.86
CA ALA A 38 1.17 -0.51 5.94
C ALA A 38 1.25 0.50 4.80
N ILE A 39 2.47 0.92 4.48
CA ILE A 39 2.81 1.79 3.35
C ILE A 39 3.60 0.98 2.33
N CYS A 40 3.04 0.83 1.12
CA CYS A 40 3.66 0.09 0.02
C CYS A 40 4.04 1.05 -1.12
N PRO A 41 5.13 1.84 -0.99
CA PRO A 41 5.45 2.93 -1.90
C PRO A 41 6.11 2.47 -3.20
N GLY A 42 6.53 1.19 -3.27
CA GLY A 42 7.20 0.61 -4.42
C GLY A 42 6.31 0.42 -5.63
N ALA A 43 6.93 0.34 -6.80
CA ALA A 43 6.31 -0.12 -8.03
C ALA A 43 7.36 -0.73 -8.96
N GLU A 44 7.15 -1.98 -9.39
CA GLU A 44 8.11 -2.73 -10.23
C GLU A 44 8.44 -2.00 -11.55
N PHE A 45 7.48 -1.31 -12.11
CA PHE A 45 7.64 -0.63 -13.42
C PHE A 45 8.15 0.81 -13.33
N GLY A 46 8.74 1.20 -12.21
CA GLY A 46 9.47 2.45 -12.05
C GLY A 46 8.65 3.63 -11.54
N PRO A 47 9.22 4.85 -11.58
CA PRO A 47 8.69 6.02 -10.88
C PRO A 47 7.33 6.49 -11.39
N SER A 48 6.96 6.20 -12.65
CA SER A 48 5.66 6.61 -13.20
C SER A 48 4.45 6.01 -12.47
N LYS A 49 4.63 4.92 -11.74
CA LYS A 49 3.59 4.30 -10.92
C LYS A 49 3.74 4.59 -9.42
N ARG A 50 4.68 5.43 -9.03
CA ARG A 50 4.94 5.76 -7.63
C ARG A 50 4.29 7.11 -7.29
N TRP A 51 3.57 7.14 -6.19
CA TRP A 51 3.13 8.40 -5.59
C TRP A 51 4.34 9.13 -5.00
N PRO A 52 4.39 10.47 -5.00
CA PRO A 52 5.55 11.21 -4.51
C PRO A 52 5.95 10.84 -3.08
N THR A 53 7.25 10.63 -2.87
CA THR A 53 7.80 10.24 -1.55
C THR A 53 7.49 11.26 -0.47
N LYS A 54 7.50 12.57 -0.82
CA LYS A 54 7.10 13.65 0.08
C LYS A 54 5.65 13.50 0.58
N TYR A 55 4.74 13.05 -0.28
CA TYR A 55 3.34 12.84 0.08
C TYR A 55 3.15 11.60 0.96
N TYR A 56 3.89 10.51 0.66
CA TYR A 56 3.94 9.38 1.58
C TYR A 56 4.46 9.79 2.96
N ALA A 57 5.50 10.62 3.03
CA ALA A 57 6.06 11.07 4.29
C ALA A 57 5.06 11.89 5.12
N GLU A 58 4.18 12.68 4.49
CA GLU A 58 3.11 13.40 5.18
C GLU A 58 2.09 12.43 5.80
N VAL A 59 1.67 11.42 5.06
CA VAL A 59 0.78 10.37 5.59
C VAL A 59 1.44 9.60 6.73
N VAL A 60 2.72 9.23 6.59
CA VAL A 60 3.50 8.56 7.64
C VAL A 60 3.55 9.41 8.90
N LYS A 61 3.88 10.69 8.80
CA LYS A 61 3.91 11.63 9.93
C LYS A 61 2.57 11.72 10.64
N HIS A 62 1.48 11.82 9.87
CA HIS A 62 0.13 11.89 10.43
C HIS A 62 -0.18 10.67 11.31
N TYR A 63 0.04 9.46 10.81
CA TYR A 63 -0.26 8.25 11.58
C TYR A 63 0.68 8.05 12.78
N LEU A 64 1.95 8.44 12.68
CA LEU A 64 2.87 8.40 13.81
C LEU A 64 2.45 9.38 14.92
N LEU A 65 1.90 10.55 14.59
CA LEU A 65 1.36 11.51 15.55
C LEU A 65 0.09 11.03 16.25
N GLU A 66 -0.64 10.10 15.62
CA GLU A 66 -1.82 9.43 16.17
C GLU A 66 -1.47 8.12 16.92
N ASP A 67 -0.18 7.92 17.26
CA ASP A 67 0.34 6.73 17.94
C ASP A 67 0.10 5.40 17.21
N TRP A 68 -0.01 5.44 15.86
CA TRP A 68 -0.08 4.24 15.05
C TRP A 68 1.30 3.71 14.71
N GLN A 69 1.42 2.40 14.59
CA GLN A 69 2.57 1.79 13.93
C GLN A 69 2.47 1.98 12.42
N VAL A 70 3.57 2.42 11.82
CA VAL A 70 3.70 2.55 10.37
C VAL A 70 4.71 1.53 9.86
N LEU A 71 4.26 0.66 8.96
CA LEU A 71 5.04 -0.45 8.42
C LEU A 71 5.30 -0.20 6.92
N ILE A 72 6.56 0.09 6.55
CA ILE A 72 6.92 0.27 5.14
C ILE A 72 7.34 -1.07 4.56
N LEU A 73 6.62 -1.53 3.52
CA LEU A 73 6.90 -2.76 2.81
C LEU A 73 7.30 -2.50 1.36
N GLY A 74 8.20 -3.32 0.87
CA GLY A 74 8.68 -3.24 -0.51
C GLY A 74 9.80 -4.23 -0.79
N SER A 75 10.13 -4.39 -2.06
CA SER A 75 11.27 -5.18 -2.51
C SER A 75 12.59 -4.48 -2.19
N LYS A 76 13.70 -5.18 -2.36
CA LYS A 76 15.05 -4.60 -2.22
C LYS A 76 15.29 -3.41 -3.18
N LYS A 77 14.61 -3.37 -4.33
CA LYS A 77 14.67 -2.27 -5.29
C LYS A 77 14.00 -0.98 -4.77
N ASP A 78 13.10 -1.10 -3.80
CA ASP A 78 12.34 0.02 -3.26
C ASP A 78 13.03 0.66 -2.04
N LEU A 79 14.19 0.13 -1.60
CA LEU A 79 14.99 0.69 -0.50
C LEU A 79 15.27 2.20 -0.63
N PRO A 80 15.65 2.75 -1.81
CA PRO A 80 15.87 4.19 -1.94
C PRO A 80 14.60 5.00 -1.64
N VAL A 81 13.45 4.54 -2.13
CA VAL A 81 12.14 5.18 -1.91
C VAL A 81 11.75 5.16 -0.43
N ALA A 82 11.91 3.99 0.22
CA ALA A 82 11.62 3.85 1.64
C ALA A 82 12.51 4.75 2.51
N ARG A 83 13.82 4.84 2.21
CA ARG A 83 14.75 5.72 2.92
C ARG A 83 14.40 7.19 2.74
N GLU A 84 14.06 7.60 1.52
CA GLU A 84 13.65 8.98 1.25
C GLU A 84 12.40 9.38 2.06
N ILE A 85 11.47 8.44 2.29
CA ILE A 85 10.31 8.65 3.18
C ILE A 85 10.78 8.76 4.64
N GLU A 86 11.63 7.82 5.11
CA GLU A 86 12.15 7.82 6.48
C GLU A 86 12.96 9.07 6.83
N ASP A 87 13.73 9.60 5.88
CA ASP A 87 14.57 10.78 6.07
C ASP A 87 13.75 12.07 6.28
N GLN A 88 12.50 12.07 5.83
CA GLN A 88 11.57 13.18 6.04
C GLN A 88 10.81 13.11 7.37
N VAL A 89 10.94 12.00 8.12
CA VAL A 89 10.30 11.79 9.42
C VAL A 89 11.27 12.17 10.55
N SER A 90 10.78 12.91 11.54
CA SER A 90 11.56 13.29 12.72
C SER A 90 12.08 12.07 13.48
N THR A 91 13.30 12.17 14.03
CA THR A 91 13.90 11.08 14.80
C THR A 91 13.11 10.71 16.06
N LYS A 92 12.34 11.64 16.63
CA LYS A 92 11.50 11.40 17.81
C LYS A 92 10.31 10.48 17.49
N ASP A 93 9.83 10.54 16.26
CA ASP A 93 8.62 9.82 15.84
C ASP A 93 8.93 8.44 15.26
N LYS A 94 10.23 8.08 15.12
CA LYS A 94 10.67 6.83 14.49
C LYS A 94 10.48 5.57 15.35
N SER A 95 10.09 5.67 16.60
CA SER A 95 9.90 4.50 17.48
C SER A 95 8.79 3.55 17.02
N PHE A 96 7.80 4.07 16.30
CA PHE A 96 6.69 3.32 15.73
C PHE A 96 6.78 3.17 14.20
N LEU A 97 7.92 3.52 13.61
CA LEU A 97 8.18 3.38 12.17
C LEU A 97 9.05 2.14 11.91
N PHE A 98 8.50 1.16 11.23
CA PHE A 98 9.15 -0.10 10.90
C PHE A 98 9.38 -0.22 9.39
N ASN A 99 10.64 -0.24 8.96
CA ASN A 99 10.98 -0.41 7.57
C ASN A 99 11.38 -1.86 7.29
N PHE A 100 10.50 -2.60 6.63
CA PHE A 100 10.69 -3.98 6.19
C PHE A 100 11.22 -4.09 4.75
N THR A 101 11.37 -2.97 4.05
CA THR A 101 11.77 -2.96 2.64
C THR A 101 13.06 -3.73 2.40
N GLY A 102 12.98 -4.77 1.56
CA GLY A 102 14.10 -5.65 1.24
C GLY A 102 14.55 -6.60 2.37
N LYS A 103 13.83 -6.67 3.48
CA LYS A 103 14.14 -7.51 4.65
C LYS A 103 13.16 -8.68 4.82
N THR A 104 12.10 -8.70 4.04
CA THR A 104 11.00 -9.68 4.10
C THR A 104 10.85 -10.37 2.76
N SER A 105 10.41 -11.63 2.80
CA SER A 105 9.97 -12.37 1.62
C SER A 105 8.55 -11.94 1.21
N LEU A 106 8.04 -12.55 0.14
CA LEU A 106 6.66 -12.31 -0.28
C LEU A 106 5.67 -12.93 0.72
N GLU A 107 5.98 -14.10 1.22
CA GLU A 107 5.21 -14.82 2.25
C GLU A 107 5.18 -14.01 3.55
N ASP A 108 6.33 -13.47 3.98
CA ASP A 108 6.39 -12.57 5.14
C ASP A 108 5.48 -11.35 4.95
N SER A 109 5.41 -10.82 3.73
CA SER A 109 4.55 -9.67 3.42
C SER A 109 3.05 -10.02 3.51
N VAL A 110 2.66 -11.26 3.18
CA VAL A 110 1.29 -11.77 3.41
C VAL A 110 0.95 -11.72 4.89
N ASP A 111 1.83 -12.28 5.73
CA ASP A 111 1.60 -12.37 7.17
C ASP A 111 1.57 -10.98 7.83
N ILE A 112 2.51 -10.09 7.47
CA ILE A 112 2.55 -8.72 8.00
C ILE A 112 1.31 -7.93 7.58
N LEU A 113 0.96 -7.91 6.28
CA LEU A 113 -0.20 -7.16 5.79
C LEU A 113 -1.52 -7.62 6.42
N SER A 114 -1.63 -8.90 6.78
CA SER A 114 -2.81 -9.44 7.45
C SER A 114 -3.05 -8.86 8.84
N THR A 115 -2.01 -8.31 9.49
CA THR A 115 -2.11 -7.70 10.84
C THR A 115 -2.46 -6.22 10.81
N CYS A 116 -2.41 -5.58 9.64
CA CYS A 116 -2.62 -4.15 9.52
C CYS A 116 -4.11 -3.80 9.51
N ASP A 117 -4.46 -2.64 10.07
CA ASP A 117 -5.80 -2.08 9.97
C ASP A 117 -6.04 -1.42 8.61
N LEU A 118 -5.01 -0.79 8.05
CA LEU A 118 -5.04 -0.09 6.78
C LEU A 118 -3.81 -0.39 5.93
N VAL A 119 -3.97 -0.32 4.61
CA VAL A 119 -2.87 -0.36 3.64
C VAL A 119 -3.01 0.79 2.66
N LEU A 120 -1.94 1.56 2.47
CA LEU A 120 -1.79 2.54 1.40
C LEU A 120 -0.79 2.03 0.37
N THR A 121 -1.18 1.94 -0.87
CA THR A 121 -0.35 1.33 -1.93
C THR A 121 -0.53 2.00 -3.28
N ASN A 122 0.46 1.87 -4.15
CA ASN A 122 0.31 2.11 -5.59
C ASN A 122 -0.32 0.87 -6.27
N ASP A 123 -0.66 0.96 -7.57
CA ASP A 123 -0.92 -0.21 -8.42
C ASP A 123 0.35 -1.07 -8.54
N SER A 124 0.48 -2.05 -7.65
CA SER A 124 1.67 -2.89 -7.48
C SER A 124 1.33 -4.32 -7.03
N GLY A 125 2.31 -5.21 -6.99
CA GLY A 125 2.12 -6.58 -6.50
C GLY A 125 1.61 -6.64 -5.05
N LEU A 126 2.10 -5.77 -4.16
CA LEU A 126 1.65 -5.72 -2.76
C LEU A 126 0.19 -5.27 -2.62
N MET A 127 -0.33 -4.48 -3.56
CA MET A 127 -1.77 -4.17 -3.63
C MET A 127 -2.62 -5.44 -3.75
N HIS A 128 -2.22 -6.35 -4.64
CA HIS A 128 -2.96 -7.60 -4.84
C HIS A 128 -2.84 -8.54 -3.64
N ILE A 129 -1.69 -8.54 -2.96
CA ILE A 129 -1.51 -9.30 -1.70
C ILE A 129 -2.42 -8.72 -0.62
N ALA A 130 -2.41 -7.39 -0.42
CA ALA A 130 -3.29 -6.72 0.54
C ALA A 130 -4.77 -7.02 0.27
N ALA A 131 -5.19 -7.02 -1.00
CA ALA A 131 -6.53 -7.42 -1.39
C ALA A 131 -6.83 -8.88 -1.03
N ALA A 132 -5.90 -9.80 -1.28
CA ALA A 132 -6.08 -11.22 -1.04
C ALA A 132 -6.04 -11.64 0.43
N VAL A 133 -5.38 -10.87 1.32
CA VAL A 133 -5.48 -11.02 2.78
C VAL A 133 -6.67 -10.27 3.37
N ASN A 134 -7.48 -9.61 2.52
CA ASN A 134 -8.73 -8.94 2.87
C ASN A 134 -8.58 -7.83 3.92
N VAL A 135 -7.44 -7.12 3.93
CA VAL A 135 -7.25 -5.90 4.73
C VAL A 135 -7.92 -4.70 4.05
N LYS A 136 -8.30 -3.67 4.81
CA LYS A 136 -8.77 -2.39 4.25
C LYS A 136 -7.62 -1.72 3.52
N LEU A 137 -7.77 -1.45 2.23
CA LEU A 137 -6.71 -0.85 1.43
C LEU A 137 -7.19 0.32 0.58
N LEU A 138 -6.31 1.30 0.43
CA LEU A 138 -6.43 2.40 -0.50
C LEU A 138 -5.34 2.29 -1.57
N ALA A 139 -5.76 2.14 -2.82
CA ALA A 139 -4.88 2.00 -3.97
C ALA A 139 -4.85 3.28 -4.81
N LEU A 140 -3.65 3.77 -5.11
CA LEU A 140 -3.42 4.98 -5.89
C LEU A 140 -3.04 4.60 -7.33
N TYR A 141 -3.78 5.15 -8.29
CA TYR A 141 -3.58 4.90 -9.71
C TYR A 141 -3.16 6.17 -10.44
N GLY A 142 -2.12 6.05 -11.25
CA GLY A 142 -1.62 7.09 -12.15
C GLY A 142 -1.85 6.72 -13.61
N PRO A 143 -0.82 6.20 -14.31
CA PRO A 143 -0.89 5.86 -15.75
C PRO A 143 -1.71 4.60 -16.06
N THR A 144 -1.98 3.80 -15.07
CA THR A 144 -2.72 2.53 -15.21
C THR A 144 -4.19 2.69 -14.87
N SER A 145 -5.00 1.70 -15.21
CA SER A 145 -6.43 1.74 -14.96
C SER A 145 -6.88 0.57 -14.08
N PRO A 146 -7.66 0.85 -13.03
CA PRO A 146 -8.24 -0.20 -12.19
C PRO A 146 -9.22 -1.12 -12.95
N LYS A 147 -9.63 -0.75 -14.16
CA LYS A 147 -10.41 -1.64 -15.02
C LYS A 147 -9.62 -2.85 -15.52
N PHE A 148 -8.29 -2.76 -15.59
CA PHE A 148 -7.41 -3.83 -16.05
C PHE A 148 -6.70 -4.56 -14.91
N THR A 149 -6.38 -3.85 -13.84
CA THR A 149 -5.65 -4.38 -12.68
C THR A 149 -6.33 -3.97 -11.37
N PRO A 150 -7.61 -4.36 -11.14
CA PRO A 150 -8.31 -3.97 -9.92
C PRO A 150 -7.73 -4.68 -8.69
N PRO A 151 -7.73 -4.03 -7.52
CA PRO A 151 -7.55 -4.73 -6.26
C PRO A 151 -8.81 -5.55 -5.97
N LEU A 152 -8.73 -6.88 -6.14
CA LEU A 152 -9.87 -7.78 -6.00
C LEU A 152 -10.23 -8.00 -4.52
N SER A 153 -10.84 -7.00 -3.90
CA SER A 153 -11.36 -7.03 -2.53
C SER A 153 -12.51 -6.03 -2.37
N LYS A 154 -13.55 -6.42 -1.64
CA LYS A 154 -14.65 -5.51 -1.25
C LYS A 154 -14.17 -4.41 -0.29
N LYS A 155 -13.02 -4.64 0.37
CA LYS A 155 -12.37 -3.69 1.26
C LYS A 155 -11.33 -2.80 0.55
N ALA A 156 -11.40 -2.71 -0.77
CA ALA A 156 -10.51 -1.85 -1.53
C ALA A 156 -11.21 -0.54 -1.91
N ARG A 157 -10.53 0.57 -1.69
CA ARG A 157 -10.86 1.88 -2.25
C ARG A 157 -9.79 2.30 -3.23
N ILE A 158 -10.15 3.12 -4.19
CA ILE A 158 -9.27 3.55 -5.28
C ILE A 158 -9.36 5.07 -5.41
N ILE A 159 -8.19 5.72 -5.55
CA ILE A 159 -8.11 7.10 -6.02
C ILE A 159 -7.38 7.10 -7.35
N GLN A 160 -8.01 7.71 -8.35
CA GLN A 160 -7.46 7.96 -9.69
C GLN A 160 -7.93 9.33 -10.18
N LYS A 161 -7.00 10.18 -10.63
CA LYS A 161 -7.29 11.55 -11.12
C LYS A 161 -7.31 11.66 -12.64
N THR A 162 -6.87 10.60 -13.33
CA THR A 162 -6.78 10.57 -14.79
C THR A 162 -7.75 9.57 -15.35
N GLU A 163 -8.41 9.93 -16.47
CA GLU A 163 -9.22 8.97 -17.21
C GLU A 163 -8.34 8.17 -18.18
N GLY A 164 -8.69 6.89 -18.36
CA GLY A 164 -8.10 6.03 -19.36
C GLY A 164 -6.87 5.26 -18.90
N PHE A 165 -6.10 4.81 -19.86
CA PHE A 165 -4.91 3.98 -19.70
C PHE A 165 -3.80 4.51 -20.61
N GLU A 166 -2.68 4.88 -20.03
CA GLU A 166 -1.49 5.25 -20.79
C GLU A 166 -0.62 4.03 -21.05
N LYS A 167 -0.45 3.65 -22.32
CA LYS A 167 0.38 2.50 -22.72
C LYS A 167 1.86 2.66 -22.43
N THR A 168 2.32 3.88 -22.11
CA THR A 168 3.74 4.16 -21.89
C THR A 168 4.09 4.05 -20.40
N ARG A 169 5.07 3.21 -20.10
CA ARG A 169 5.64 3.08 -18.74
C ARG A 169 6.26 4.37 -18.21
N LYS A 170 6.50 5.36 -19.06
CA LYS A 170 7.09 6.65 -18.70
C LYS A 170 6.07 7.74 -18.43
N GLY A 171 4.86 7.66 -19.04
CA GLY A 171 3.82 8.67 -18.88
C GLY A 171 4.31 10.12 -19.03
N LYS A 172 3.45 11.08 -18.74
CA LYS A 172 3.88 12.49 -18.55
C LYS A 172 4.39 12.63 -17.12
N LEU A 173 5.69 12.79 -16.96
CA LEU A 173 6.33 12.94 -15.65
C LEU A 173 6.44 14.42 -15.29
N VAL A 174 6.10 14.75 -14.04
CA VAL A 174 6.38 16.01 -13.37
C VAL A 174 7.33 15.67 -12.23
N ASP A 175 8.50 16.29 -12.18
CA ASP A 175 9.54 16.04 -11.16
C ASP A 175 9.86 14.53 -10.97
N GLY A 176 9.76 13.74 -12.04
CA GLY A 176 10.01 12.30 -12.03
C GLY A 176 8.78 11.43 -11.71
N TYR A 177 7.63 12.03 -11.38
CA TYR A 177 6.38 11.33 -11.08
C TYR A 177 5.34 11.51 -12.19
N HIS A 178 4.37 10.60 -12.25
CA HIS A 178 3.25 10.76 -13.17
C HIS A 178 2.30 11.85 -12.68
N TYR A 179 1.93 12.77 -13.57
CA TYR A 179 1.09 13.92 -13.20
C TYR A 179 -0.23 13.52 -12.51
N GLY A 180 -0.85 12.40 -12.92
CA GLY A 180 -2.07 11.89 -12.29
C GLY A 180 -1.87 11.45 -10.84
N LEU A 181 -0.66 11.00 -10.46
CA LEU A 181 -0.32 10.70 -9.07
C LEU A 181 0.02 11.97 -8.30
N GLU A 182 0.67 12.95 -8.94
CA GLU A 182 0.94 14.25 -8.32
C GLU A 182 -0.34 15.03 -7.99
N MET A 183 -1.41 14.85 -8.78
CA MET A 183 -2.72 15.46 -8.52
C MET A 183 -3.43 14.88 -7.29
N ILE A 184 -3.05 13.69 -6.83
CA ILE A 184 -3.59 13.10 -5.61
C ILE A 184 -2.84 13.75 -4.43
N GLN A 185 -3.54 14.56 -3.64
CA GLN A 185 -2.92 15.27 -2.53
C GLN A 185 -3.00 14.45 -1.23
N PRO A 186 -2.04 14.62 -0.28
CA PRO A 186 -2.03 13.90 0.99
C PRO A 186 -3.31 14.03 1.79
N GLU A 187 -3.92 15.21 1.80
CA GLU A 187 -5.15 15.48 2.55
C GLU A 187 -6.31 14.60 2.07
N GLU A 188 -6.45 14.43 0.75
CA GLU A 188 -7.47 13.57 0.16
C GLU A 188 -7.23 12.08 0.52
N VAL A 189 -5.96 11.67 0.54
CA VAL A 189 -5.58 10.31 0.94
C VAL A 189 -5.90 10.08 2.41
N LEU A 190 -5.56 11.02 3.29
CA LEU A 190 -5.85 10.96 4.73
C LEU A 190 -7.36 10.91 4.99
N GLU A 191 -8.14 11.76 4.33
CA GLU A 191 -9.59 11.75 4.43
C GLU A 191 -10.18 10.40 3.98
N SER A 192 -9.73 9.88 2.83
CA SER A 192 -10.18 8.59 2.31
C SER A 192 -9.83 7.43 3.25
N LEU A 193 -8.63 7.41 3.84
CA LEU A 193 -8.21 6.40 4.81
C LEU A 193 -9.02 6.48 6.10
N SER A 194 -9.25 7.69 6.62
CA SER A 194 -10.08 7.91 7.82
C SER A 194 -11.52 7.44 7.62
N CYS A 195 -12.14 7.82 6.51
CA CYS A 195 -13.48 7.34 6.14
C CYS A 195 -13.49 5.80 6.01
N HIS A 196 -12.45 5.23 5.38
CA HIS A 196 -12.35 3.79 5.18
C HIS A 196 -12.20 3.03 6.50
N MET A 197 -11.46 3.59 7.46
CA MET A 197 -11.32 3.00 8.79
C MET A 197 -12.68 2.90 9.52
N ASN A 198 -13.51 3.91 9.39
CA ASN A 198 -14.80 4.04 10.08
C ASN A 198 -15.95 3.27 9.39
N ASP A 199 -15.75 2.75 8.16
CA ASP A 199 -16.76 1.93 7.50
C ASP A 199 -17.03 0.65 8.31
N VAL A 200 -18.25 0.47 8.73
CA VAL A 200 -18.76 -0.81 9.24
C VAL A 200 -19.16 -1.63 8.02
N LEU A 201 -18.36 -2.64 7.69
CA LEU A 201 -18.59 -3.57 6.56
C LEU A 201 -19.55 -4.68 6.97
#